data_b462f58fe2e5b6e8567b2fffcbedc318
#
_entry.id   b462f58fe2e5b6e8567b2fffcbedc318
#
_cell.length_a   1.000
_cell.length_b   1.000
_cell.length_c   1.000
_cell.angle_alpha   90.00
_cell.angle_beta   90.00
_cell.angle_gamma   90.00
#
_symmetry.space_group_name_H-M   'P 1'
#
loop_
_entity.id
_entity.type
_entity.pdbx_description
1 polymer ?
#
loop_
_entity_poly.entity_id
_entity_poly.type
_entity_poly.pdbx_seq_one_letter_code
_entity_poly.pdbx_strand_id
1 'polypeptide(L)'
;YFRNELVNTSHKFDFPIHKPYFELNANQKKLLWTGNSYFTGLNAFFEELEAKAYKVQNRVMLSRYRGKTKCSKCDGKRLREEASYVKIGGHSIIDLVELPIKELKAFFEQLTLTENENEIAKRLLIEIRNRLRFLSNVGLDYLTLNRKSNTLDRKSVV
;
A
#
# COMPACT_ATOMS: atom_id res chain seq x y z
N TYR A 1 28.02 -11.91 -5.60
CA TYR A 1 28.96 -11.71 -4.50
C TYR A 1 28.42 -12.37 -3.22
N PHE A 2 27.36 -11.89 -2.58
CA PHE A 2 26.78 -12.38 -1.30
C PHE A 2 26.44 -13.88 -1.29
N ARG A 3 25.84 -14.42 -2.38
CA ARG A 3 25.58 -15.86 -2.49
C ARG A 3 26.86 -16.68 -2.41
N ASN A 4 27.89 -16.27 -3.12
CA ASN A 4 29.17 -16.99 -3.12
C ASN A 4 29.87 -16.87 -1.77
N GLU A 5 29.76 -15.74 -1.10
CA GLU A 5 30.28 -15.55 0.26
C GLU A 5 29.62 -16.54 1.22
N LEU A 6 28.28 -16.63 1.23
CA LEU A 6 27.56 -17.59 2.07
C LEU A 6 27.97 -19.04 1.76
N VAL A 7 27.98 -19.43 0.49
CA VAL A 7 28.34 -20.81 0.09
C VAL A 7 29.75 -21.15 0.50
N ASN A 8 30.72 -20.25 0.30
CA ASN A 8 32.13 -20.50 0.58
C ASN A 8 32.48 -20.48 2.08
N THR A 9 31.67 -19.81 2.89
CA THR A 9 31.92 -19.66 4.34
C THR A 9 31.00 -20.48 5.22
N SER A 10 29.91 -21.05 4.69
CA SER A 10 28.90 -21.79 5.43
C SER A 10 29.48 -22.90 6.33
N HIS A 11 30.54 -23.57 5.91
CA HIS A 11 31.21 -24.61 6.68
C HIS A 11 31.88 -24.09 7.98
N LYS A 12 32.20 -22.78 8.06
CA LYS A 12 32.85 -22.19 9.24
C LYS A 12 31.88 -21.96 10.41
N PHE A 13 30.59 -21.95 10.14
CA PHE A 13 29.55 -21.72 11.16
C PHE A 13 28.37 -22.70 11.01
N ASP A 14 28.60 -23.83 10.36
CA ASP A 14 27.65 -24.95 10.19
C ASP A 14 26.28 -24.51 9.67
N PHE A 15 26.26 -23.65 8.62
CA PHE A 15 25.02 -23.18 8.04
C PHE A 15 24.51 -24.14 6.98
N PRO A 16 23.23 -24.62 7.08
CA PRO A 16 22.69 -25.65 6.19
C PRO A 16 22.23 -25.05 4.85
N ILE A 17 23.14 -24.81 3.93
CA ILE A 17 22.90 -24.20 2.60
C ILE A 17 21.90 -24.98 1.72
N HIS A 18 21.69 -26.27 1.99
CA HIS A 18 20.76 -27.12 1.23
C HIS A 18 19.33 -27.14 1.78
N LYS A 19 19.11 -26.57 2.98
CA LYS A 19 17.76 -26.49 3.56
C LYS A 19 16.99 -25.31 2.99
N PRO A 20 15.70 -25.49 2.63
CA PRO A 20 14.86 -24.38 2.25
C PRO A 20 14.65 -23.41 3.41
N TYR A 21 14.38 -22.14 3.12
CA TYR A 21 14.29 -21.06 4.13
C TYR A 21 13.26 -21.35 5.23
N PHE A 22 12.12 -21.96 4.89
CA PHE A 22 11.06 -22.26 5.88
C PHE A 22 11.48 -23.31 6.92
N GLU A 23 12.43 -24.21 6.59
CA GLU A 23 12.97 -25.23 7.50
C GLU A 23 14.11 -24.72 8.39
N LEU A 24 14.63 -23.54 8.13
CA LEU A 24 15.66 -22.90 8.96
C LEU A 24 15.07 -22.55 10.34
N ASN A 25 15.86 -22.80 11.38
CA ASN A 25 15.49 -22.36 12.73
C ASN A 25 15.64 -20.83 12.90
N ALA A 26 15.11 -20.28 14.01
CA ALA A 26 15.10 -18.85 14.26
C ALA A 26 16.51 -18.22 14.26
N ASN A 27 17.50 -18.92 14.82
CA ASN A 27 18.88 -18.44 14.88
C ASN A 27 19.53 -18.43 13.48
N GLN A 28 19.28 -19.45 12.67
CA GLN A 28 19.78 -19.53 11.28
C GLN A 28 19.12 -18.45 10.41
N LYS A 29 17.82 -18.21 10.56
CA LYS A 29 17.12 -17.10 9.89
C LYS A 29 17.71 -15.75 10.29
N LYS A 30 17.91 -15.53 11.60
CA LYS A 30 18.52 -14.30 12.09
C LYS A 30 19.93 -14.11 11.50
N LEU A 31 20.77 -15.16 11.54
CA LEU A 31 22.13 -15.12 10.99
C LEU A 31 22.11 -14.80 9.49
N LEU A 32 21.22 -15.39 8.72
CA LEU A 32 21.08 -15.10 7.29
C LEU A 32 20.80 -13.61 7.03
N TRP A 33 20.00 -12.97 7.86
CA TRP A 33 19.68 -11.56 7.73
C TRP A 33 20.74 -10.62 8.28
N THR A 34 21.27 -10.90 9.48
CA THR A 34 22.21 -10.01 10.17
C THR A 34 23.67 -10.27 9.85
N GLY A 35 24.00 -11.49 9.35
CA GLY A 35 25.37 -11.90 9.13
C GLY A 35 26.13 -12.28 10.40
N ASN A 36 27.40 -12.58 10.23
CA ASN A 36 28.39 -12.82 11.27
C ASN A 36 29.79 -12.38 10.78
N SER A 37 30.87 -12.74 11.51
CA SER A 37 32.25 -12.39 11.14
C SER A 37 32.71 -12.97 9.78
N TYR A 38 32.01 -13.96 9.23
CA TYR A 38 32.39 -14.65 7.97
C TYR A 38 31.42 -14.37 6.82
N PHE A 39 30.22 -13.89 7.13
CA PHE A 39 29.17 -13.63 6.17
C PHE A 39 28.48 -12.30 6.50
N THR A 40 28.45 -11.40 5.55
CA THR A 40 27.98 -10.02 5.73
C THR A 40 26.46 -9.90 6.01
N GLY A 41 25.66 -10.89 5.58
CA GLY A 41 24.20 -10.90 5.78
C GLY A 41 23.39 -10.17 4.70
N LEU A 42 22.11 -10.51 4.63
CA LEU A 42 21.19 -9.93 3.64
C LEU A 42 20.87 -8.46 3.90
N ASN A 43 20.87 -8.03 5.17
CA ASN A 43 20.60 -6.61 5.49
C ASN A 43 21.65 -5.71 4.84
N ALA A 44 22.94 -6.06 4.97
CA ALA A 44 24.02 -5.29 4.36
C ALA A 44 23.94 -5.28 2.82
N PHE A 45 23.46 -6.37 2.20
CA PHE A 45 23.18 -6.37 0.77
C PHE A 45 22.13 -5.31 0.38
N PHE A 46 21.02 -5.25 1.11
CA PHE A 46 19.98 -4.26 0.84
C PHE A 46 20.43 -2.84 1.15
N GLU A 47 21.19 -2.62 2.23
CA GLU A 47 21.78 -1.33 2.57
C GLU A 47 22.72 -0.84 1.45
N GLU A 48 23.56 -1.73 0.91
CA GLU A 48 24.44 -1.39 -0.22
C GLU A 48 23.63 -1.00 -1.46
N LEU A 49 22.56 -1.72 -1.78
CA LEU A 49 21.68 -1.38 -2.91
C LEU A 49 20.97 -0.05 -2.69
N GLU A 50 20.55 0.25 -1.46
CA GLU A 50 19.90 1.52 -1.11
C GLU A 50 20.87 2.69 -1.18
N ALA A 51 22.08 2.54 -0.65
CA ALA A 51 23.15 3.54 -0.74
C ALA A 51 23.51 3.89 -2.20
N LYS A 52 23.41 2.90 -3.09
CA LYS A 52 23.67 3.06 -4.53
C LYS A 52 22.40 3.17 -5.38
N ALA A 53 21.27 3.59 -4.81
CA ALA A 53 19.98 3.69 -5.50
C ALA A 53 19.96 4.73 -6.64
N TYR A 54 20.97 5.60 -6.74
CA TYR A 54 21.15 6.48 -7.90
C TYR A 54 21.36 5.71 -9.21
N LYS A 55 21.89 4.46 -9.15
CA LYS A 55 22.03 3.58 -10.30
C LYS A 55 20.69 2.90 -10.62
N VAL A 56 20.25 2.98 -11.87
CA VAL A 56 18.97 2.41 -12.33
C VAL A 56 18.88 0.91 -12.04
N GLN A 57 19.97 0.17 -12.23
CA GLN A 57 20.02 -1.28 -11.99
C GLN A 57 19.71 -1.65 -10.53
N ASN A 58 20.25 -0.89 -9.57
CA ASN A 58 19.99 -1.12 -8.14
C ASN A 58 18.55 -0.80 -7.77
N ARG A 59 17.95 0.26 -8.35
CA ARG A 59 16.52 0.57 -8.17
C ARG A 59 15.62 -0.53 -8.70
N VAL A 60 15.94 -1.07 -9.88
CA VAL A 60 15.19 -2.20 -10.46
C VAL A 60 15.30 -3.43 -9.56
N MET A 61 16.50 -3.73 -9.06
CA MET A 61 16.72 -4.85 -8.14
C MET A 61 15.94 -4.67 -6.84
N LEU A 62 16.03 -3.52 -6.19
CA LEU A 62 15.25 -3.19 -4.99
C LEU A 62 13.74 -3.34 -5.23
N SER A 63 13.23 -2.89 -6.37
CA SER A 63 11.80 -2.98 -6.68
C SER A 63 11.29 -4.41 -6.83
N ARG A 64 12.17 -5.36 -7.21
CA ARG A 64 11.83 -6.79 -7.32
C ARG A 64 11.71 -7.46 -5.94
N TYR A 65 12.50 -7.03 -4.98
CA TYR A 65 12.51 -7.61 -3.63
C TYR A 65 11.58 -6.89 -2.66
N ARG A 66 11.28 -5.62 -2.89
CA ARG A 66 10.36 -4.86 -2.04
C ARG A 66 8.92 -5.30 -2.25
N GLY A 67 8.34 -5.88 -1.21
CA GLY A 67 6.91 -6.15 -1.13
C GLY A 67 6.10 -4.86 -0.93
N LYS A 68 4.81 -4.94 -1.23
CA LYS A 68 3.84 -3.89 -0.87
C LYS A 68 3.18 -4.29 0.43
N THR A 69 3.53 -3.61 1.51
CA THR A 69 2.90 -3.78 2.82
C THR A 69 1.94 -2.64 3.09
N LYS A 70 0.91 -2.91 3.90
CA LYS A 70 0.06 -1.83 4.41
C LYS A 70 0.87 -0.94 5.36
N CYS A 71 0.64 0.36 5.28
CA CYS A 71 1.25 1.31 6.21
C CYS A 71 0.68 1.11 7.61
N SER A 72 1.52 0.91 8.63
CA SER A 72 1.09 0.72 10.01
C SER A 72 0.38 1.94 10.62
N LYS A 73 0.62 3.15 10.10
CA LYS A 73 -0.03 4.38 10.58
C LYS A 73 -1.43 4.59 10.00
N CYS A 74 -1.62 4.36 8.71
CA CYS A 74 -2.89 4.63 8.05
C CYS A 74 -3.66 3.38 7.63
N ASP A 75 -3.14 2.18 7.89
CA ASP A 75 -3.74 0.89 7.53
C ASP A 75 -4.33 0.83 6.10
N GLY A 76 -3.59 1.38 5.16
CA GLY A 76 -4.01 1.45 3.75
C GLY A 76 -4.97 2.58 3.38
N LYS A 77 -5.43 3.37 4.33
CA LYS A 77 -6.38 4.50 4.13
C LYS A 77 -5.75 5.68 3.37
N ARG A 78 -4.41 5.78 3.33
CA ARG A 78 -3.61 6.78 2.60
C ARG A 78 -3.81 8.23 3.04
N LEU A 79 -4.59 8.48 4.07
CA LEU A 79 -4.80 9.77 4.70
C LEU A 79 -4.22 9.76 6.11
N ARG A 80 -3.91 10.93 6.64
CA ARG A 80 -3.49 11.08 8.04
C ARG A 80 -4.70 10.87 8.96
N GLU A 81 -4.44 10.50 10.20
CA GLU A 81 -5.48 10.26 11.20
C GLU A 81 -6.35 11.50 11.43
N GLU A 82 -5.73 12.68 11.41
CA GLU A 82 -6.42 13.96 11.61
C GLU A 82 -7.53 14.22 10.58
N ALA A 83 -7.42 13.62 9.38
CA ALA A 83 -8.46 13.72 8.36
C ALA A 83 -9.78 13.03 8.80
N SER A 84 -9.73 12.15 9.79
CA SER A 84 -10.91 11.48 10.34
C SER A 84 -11.68 12.32 11.36
N TYR A 85 -11.09 13.41 11.85
CA TYR A 85 -11.71 14.25 12.89
C TYR A 85 -12.86 15.08 12.32
N VAL A 86 -12.77 15.48 11.06
CA VAL A 86 -13.85 16.20 10.38
C VAL A 86 -14.88 15.18 9.86
N LYS A 87 -16.13 15.35 10.27
CA LYS A 87 -17.24 14.47 9.89
C LYS A 87 -18.34 15.23 9.17
N ILE A 88 -18.94 14.60 8.17
CA ILE A 88 -20.10 15.08 7.42
C ILE A 88 -21.18 14.01 7.53
N GLY A 89 -22.34 14.35 8.07
CA GLY A 89 -23.40 13.38 8.33
C GLY A 89 -22.94 12.19 9.18
N GLY A 90 -22.02 12.41 10.14
CA GLY A 90 -21.48 11.37 11.01
C GLY A 90 -20.31 10.55 10.43
N HIS A 91 -19.99 10.70 9.15
CA HIS A 91 -18.92 9.95 8.47
C HIS A 91 -17.70 10.84 8.20
N SER A 92 -16.51 10.29 8.42
CA SER A 92 -15.24 10.93 8.03
C SER A 92 -15.01 10.77 6.52
N ILE A 93 -14.08 11.56 5.96
CA ILE A 93 -13.66 11.39 4.56
C ILE A 93 -13.09 9.98 4.30
N ILE A 94 -12.47 9.36 5.30
CA ILE A 94 -11.93 8.02 5.22
C ILE A 94 -13.06 7.00 5.01
N ASP A 95 -14.11 7.10 5.83
CA ASP A 95 -15.27 6.21 5.75
C ASP A 95 -15.96 6.35 4.40
N LEU A 96 -16.14 7.59 3.93
CA LEU A 96 -16.79 7.88 2.66
C LEU A 96 -16.04 7.33 1.43
N VAL A 97 -14.72 7.42 1.40
CA VAL A 97 -13.95 6.93 0.23
C VAL A 97 -13.81 5.39 0.20
N GLU A 98 -14.14 4.71 1.30
CA GLU A 98 -14.21 3.25 1.38
C GLU A 98 -15.57 2.68 0.97
N LEU A 99 -16.62 3.51 0.92
CA LEU A 99 -17.93 3.08 0.44
C LEU A 99 -17.89 2.79 -1.07
N PRO A 100 -18.65 1.77 -1.54
CA PRO A 100 -18.95 1.61 -2.95
C PRO A 100 -19.63 2.86 -3.52
N ILE A 101 -19.38 3.18 -4.79
CA ILE A 101 -19.93 4.38 -5.45
C ILE A 101 -21.48 4.44 -5.33
N LYS A 102 -22.15 3.29 -5.41
CA LYS A 102 -23.60 3.20 -5.23
C LYS A 102 -24.05 3.72 -3.86
N GLU A 103 -23.37 3.29 -2.78
CA GLU A 103 -23.69 3.70 -1.41
C GLU A 103 -23.26 5.14 -1.15
N LEU A 104 -22.10 5.54 -1.68
CA LEU A 104 -21.63 6.93 -1.58
C LEU A 104 -22.59 7.91 -2.27
N LYS A 105 -23.13 7.54 -3.43
CA LYS A 105 -24.15 8.32 -4.13
C LYS A 105 -25.41 8.46 -3.28
N ALA A 106 -25.93 7.37 -2.73
CA ALA A 106 -27.11 7.39 -1.85
C ALA A 106 -26.86 8.27 -0.61
N PHE A 107 -25.67 8.18 -0.01
CA PHE A 107 -25.28 9.04 1.10
C PHE A 107 -25.39 10.54 0.76
N PHE A 108 -24.82 10.98 -0.38
CA PHE A 108 -24.86 12.39 -0.78
C PHE A 108 -26.25 12.84 -1.26
N GLU A 109 -27.12 11.95 -1.69
CA GLU A 109 -28.52 12.25 -2.02
C GLU A 109 -29.36 12.45 -0.76
N GLN A 110 -29.11 11.70 0.29
CA GLN A 110 -29.84 11.75 1.58
C GLN A 110 -29.24 12.72 2.59
N LEU A 111 -28.08 13.31 2.29
CA LEU A 111 -27.36 14.20 3.19
C LEU A 111 -28.21 15.45 3.51
N THR A 112 -28.55 15.60 4.78
CA THR A 112 -29.27 16.79 5.31
C THR A 112 -28.23 17.70 5.99
N LEU A 113 -28.19 18.95 5.57
CA LEU A 113 -27.34 20.00 6.10
C LEU A 113 -28.20 21.17 6.55
N THR A 114 -27.69 22.00 7.44
CA THR A 114 -28.32 23.28 7.79
C THR A 114 -28.35 24.24 6.60
N GLU A 115 -29.20 25.26 6.63
CA GLU A 115 -29.28 26.24 5.53
C GLU A 115 -27.94 26.88 5.20
N ASN A 116 -27.21 27.32 6.23
CA ASN A 116 -25.88 27.91 6.07
C ASN A 116 -24.86 26.95 5.45
N GLU A 117 -24.81 25.71 5.93
CA GLU A 117 -23.91 24.67 5.37
C GLU A 117 -24.27 24.33 3.92
N ASN A 118 -25.60 24.29 3.60
CA ASN A 118 -26.04 24.07 2.23
C ASN A 118 -25.62 25.20 1.29
N GLU A 119 -25.67 26.43 1.74
CA GLU A 119 -25.26 27.58 0.95
C GLU A 119 -23.77 27.56 0.64
N ILE A 120 -22.95 27.27 1.65
CA ILE A 120 -21.51 27.12 1.53
C ILE A 120 -21.14 25.93 0.62
N ALA A 121 -21.77 24.77 0.83
CA ALA A 121 -21.43 23.53 0.14
C ALA A 121 -22.12 23.35 -1.21
N LYS A 122 -23.10 24.17 -1.57
CA LYS A 122 -23.99 24.02 -2.73
C LYS A 122 -23.26 23.65 -4.01
N ARG A 123 -22.23 24.43 -4.36
CA ARG A 123 -21.46 24.22 -5.59
C ARG A 123 -20.68 22.89 -5.55
N LEU A 124 -20.08 22.56 -4.41
CA LEU A 124 -19.33 21.31 -4.22
C LEU A 124 -20.24 20.10 -4.27
N LEU A 125 -21.40 20.15 -3.64
CA LEU A 125 -22.37 19.06 -3.63
C LEU A 125 -22.94 18.76 -5.02
N ILE A 126 -23.19 19.79 -5.82
CA ILE A 126 -23.62 19.62 -7.22
C ILE A 126 -22.56 18.86 -8.00
N GLU A 127 -21.31 19.29 -7.87
CA GLU A 127 -20.20 18.67 -8.59
C GLU A 127 -19.95 17.21 -8.14
N ILE A 128 -19.98 16.95 -6.84
CA ILE A 128 -19.84 15.58 -6.29
C ILE A 128 -20.96 14.68 -6.82
N ARG A 129 -22.22 15.12 -6.73
CA ARG A 129 -23.38 14.35 -7.22
C ARG A 129 -23.29 14.06 -8.72
N ASN A 130 -22.86 15.02 -9.51
CA ASN A 130 -22.67 14.85 -10.96
C ASN A 130 -21.59 13.83 -11.28
N ARG A 131 -20.45 13.87 -10.60
CA ARG A 131 -19.35 12.91 -10.79
C ARG A 131 -19.73 11.50 -10.35
N LEU A 132 -20.40 11.36 -9.21
CA LEU A 132 -20.89 10.05 -8.74
C LEU A 132 -21.92 9.46 -9.69
N ARG A 133 -22.85 10.30 -10.22
CA ARG A 133 -23.82 9.89 -11.23
C ARG A 133 -23.12 9.42 -12.52
N PHE A 134 -22.11 10.14 -12.96
CA PHE A 134 -21.34 9.74 -14.13
C PHE A 134 -20.66 8.38 -13.93
N LEU A 135 -20.01 8.16 -12.78
CA LEU A 135 -19.37 6.86 -12.45
C LEU A 135 -20.40 5.73 -12.40
N SER A 136 -21.58 5.98 -11.86
CA SER A 136 -22.70 5.03 -11.83
C SER A 136 -23.20 4.70 -13.24
N ASN A 137 -23.35 5.72 -14.11
CA ASN A 137 -23.85 5.53 -15.48
C ASN A 137 -22.89 4.70 -16.35
N VAL A 138 -21.58 4.71 -16.07
CA VAL A 138 -20.60 3.86 -16.76
C VAL A 138 -20.44 2.49 -16.10
N GLY A 139 -21.30 2.13 -15.14
CA GLY A 139 -21.33 0.81 -14.51
C GLY A 139 -20.27 0.56 -13.44
N LEU A 140 -19.68 1.61 -12.86
CA LEU A 140 -18.63 1.50 -11.84
C LEU A 140 -19.18 1.55 -10.40
N ASP A 141 -20.42 1.20 -10.18
CA ASP A 141 -21.14 1.26 -8.89
C ASP A 141 -20.47 0.45 -7.78
N TYR A 142 -19.79 -0.63 -8.12
CA TYR A 142 -19.13 -1.56 -7.20
C TYR A 142 -17.74 -1.09 -6.75
N LEU A 143 -17.17 -0.06 -7.38
CA LEU A 143 -15.86 0.46 -7.03
C LEU A 143 -15.91 1.37 -5.81
N THR A 144 -14.77 1.44 -5.10
CA THR A 144 -14.54 2.43 -4.04
C THR A 144 -13.57 3.50 -4.53
N LEU A 145 -13.69 4.74 -4.04
CA LEU A 145 -12.76 5.82 -4.39
C LEU A 145 -11.35 5.58 -3.87
N ASN A 146 -11.19 4.74 -2.84
CA ASN A 146 -9.90 4.33 -2.31
C ASN A 146 -9.17 3.31 -3.20
N ARG A 147 -9.81 2.76 -4.24
CA ARG A 147 -9.19 1.81 -5.14
C ARG A 147 -8.07 2.46 -5.97
N LYS A 148 -6.93 1.79 -6.07
CA LYS A 148 -5.81 2.27 -6.88
C LYS A 148 -6.11 2.08 -8.37
N SER A 149 -5.83 3.09 -9.20
CA SER A 149 -6.04 3.04 -10.65
C SER A 149 -5.32 1.89 -11.35
N ASN A 150 -4.14 1.51 -10.85
CA ASN A 150 -3.37 0.39 -11.41
C ASN A 150 -3.96 -1.00 -11.10
N THR A 151 -5.02 -1.08 -10.29
CA THR A 151 -5.77 -2.32 -10.03
C THR A 151 -7.01 -2.45 -10.92
N LEU A 152 -7.31 -1.43 -11.73
CA LEU A 152 -8.35 -1.49 -12.75
C LEU A 152 -7.79 -2.20 -13.98
N ASP A 153 -8.42 -3.31 -14.38
CA ASP A 153 -8.06 -3.97 -15.63
C ASP A 153 -8.58 -3.15 -16.82
N ARG A 154 -7.77 -2.99 -17.86
CA ARG A 154 -8.17 -2.33 -19.11
C ARG A 154 -9.37 -3.00 -19.79
N LYS A 155 -9.62 -4.27 -19.51
CA LYS A 155 -10.73 -5.05 -20.07
C LYS A 155 -12.06 -4.87 -19.33
N SER A 156 -12.05 -4.23 -18.17
CA SER A 156 -13.28 -3.98 -17.37
C SER A 156 -13.99 -2.68 -17.74
N VAL A 157 -13.58 -2.01 -18.81
CA VAL A 157 -14.19 -0.78 -19.34
C VAL A 157 -14.70 -1.07 -20.75
N VAL A 158 -15.68 -1.96 -20.84
CA VAL A 158 -16.49 -2.15 -22.07
C VAL A 158 -17.94 -2.17 -21.64
#